data_b54bf70af78908c006cffa20623048bc
#
_entry.id   b54bf70af78908c006cffa20623048bc
#
_cell.length_a   1.000
_cell.length_b   1.000
_cell.length_c   1.000
_cell.angle_alpha   90.00
_cell.angle_beta   90.00
_cell.angle_gamma   90.00
#
_symmetry.space_group_name_H-M   'P 1'
#
loop_
_entity.id
_entity.type
_entity.pdbx_description
1 polymer ?
#
loop_
_entity_poly.entity_id
_entity_poly.type
_entity_poly.pdbx_seq_one_letter_code
_entity_poly.pdbx_strand_id
1 'polypeptide(L)'
;NIYYDDETRFGSVQIGVGIPLFFGAQRSKIKAARFMKTTAANSYESGVKNFKNQLESAFRQLDVSRERLSYYQNDGFKNAGRVVEIANAQFTNGEINYLEWTMLMNNATVLRTGYADAVYELNSAIIEINYLTTK
;
A
#
# COMPACT_ATOMS: atom_id res chain seq x y z
N ASN A 1 11.25 -85.09 52.77
CA ASN A 1 10.60 -84.10 51.85
C ASN A 1 11.66 -83.02 51.53
N ILE A 2 12.20 -83.17 50.33
CA ILE A 2 13.13 -82.19 49.78
C ILE A 2 12.30 -81.31 48.85
N TYR A 3 12.05 -80.07 49.22
CA TYR A 3 11.51 -79.07 48.32
C TYR A 3 12.65 -78.50 47.53
N TYR A 4 12.70 -78.76 46.21
CA TYR A 4 13.44 -77.98 45.26
C TYR A 4 12.66 -76.80 44.84
N ASP A 5 13.08 -75.63 45.29
CA ASP A 5 12.56 -74.35 44.83
C ASP A 5 13.48 -73.92 43.63
N ASP A 6 13.04 -74.20 42.43
CA ASP A 6 13.74 -73.84 41.20
C ASP A 6 13.08 -72.61 40.61
N GLU A 7 13.48 -71.44 41.13
CA GLU A 7 13.17 -70.13 40.50
C GLU A 7 13.97 -69.93 39.23
N THR A 8 13.55 -70.62 38.16
CA THR A 8 14.09 -70.30 36.82
C THR A 8 13.48 -68.98 36.35
N ARG A 9 14.22 -67.87 36.56
CA ARG A 9 13.90 -66.58 35.97
C ARG A 9 14.24 -66.62 34.48
N PHE A 10 13.22 -66.75 33.65
CA PHE A 10 13.36 -66.55 32.19
C PHE A 10 13.31 -65.08 31.85
N GLY A 11 14.46 -64.48 31.56
CA GLY A 11 14.56 -63.14 30.99
C GLY A 11 14.61 -63.21 29.47
N SER A 12 13.59 -62.75 28.78
CA SER A 12 13.61 -62.62 27.33
C SER A 12 13.98 -61.16 26.95
N VAL A 13 15.04 -60.95 26.19
CA VAL A 13 15.38 -59.68 25.59
C VAL A 13 14.91 -59.71 24.13
N GLN A 14 13.88 -58.88 23.84
CA GLN A 14 13.35 -58.79 22.48
C GLN A 14 13.89 -57.51 21.82
N ILE A 15 14.72 -57.64 20.81
CA ILE A 15 15.21 -56.53 19.98
C ILE A 15 14.36 -56.52 18.70
N GLY A 16 13.51 -55.50 18.55
CA GLY A 16 12.72 -55.32 17.35
C GLY A 16 13.30 -54.21 16.47
N VAL A 17 13.62 -54.48 15.23
CA VAL A 17 13.97 -53.48 14.23
C VAL A 17 12.73 -53.20 13.41
N GLY A 18 12.08 -52.03 13.64
CA GLY A 18 10.96 -51.57 12.84
C GLY A 18 11.45 -50.92 11.56
N ILE A 19 11.33 -51.57 10.41
CA ILE A 19 11.59 -50.97 9.11
C ILE A 19 10.28 -50.34 8.63
N PRO A 20 10.20 -49.00 8.50
CA PRO A 20 8.98 -48.36 7.99
C PRO A 20 8.84 -48.66 6.51
N LEU A 21 7.94 -49.54 6.13
CA LEU A 21 7.66 -49.96 4.74
C LEU A 21 6.93 -48.86 3.93
N PHE A 22 6.49 -47.77 4.56
CA PHE A 22 5.75 -46.68 3.92
C PHE A 22 6.60 -45.39 3.81
N PHE A 23 7.50 -45.34 2.83
CA PHE A 23 8.28 -44.12 2.51
C PHE A 23 7.46 -43.04 1.83
N GLY A 24 6.22 -43.30 1.42
CA GLY A 24 5.34 -42.33 0.73
C GLY A 24 5.02 -41.13 1.57
N ALA A 25 4.67 -41.27 2.84
CA ALA A 25 4.35 -40.19 3.75
C ALA A 25 5.56 -39.27 4.00
N GLN A 26 6.76 -39.80 4.10
CA GLN A 26 7.97 -39.03 4.31
C GLN A 26 8.38 -38.25 3.05
N ARG A 27 8.26 -38.85 1.87
CA ARG A 27 8.49 -38.17 0.59
C ARG A 27 7.49 -37.02 0.38
N SER A 28 6.21 -37.22 0.73
CA SER A 28 5.18 -36.17 0.64
C SER A 28 5.48 -35.00 1.58
N LYS A 29 5.94 -35.24 2.82
CA LYS A 29 6.36 -34.20 3.75
C LYS A 29 7.55 -33.39 3.23
N ILE A 30 8.57 -34.04 2.68
CA ILE A 30 9.73 -33.39 2.07
C ILE A 30 9.31 -32.55 0.86
N LYS A 31 8.42 -33.06 0.01
CA LYS A 31 7.87 -32.32 -1.13
C LYS A 31 7.07 -31.10 -0.67
N ALA A 32 6.21 -31.26 0.33
CA ALA A 32 5.45 -30.15 0.93
C ALA A 32 6.38 -29.07 1.51
N ALA A 33 7.42 -29.45 2.25
CA ALA A 33 8.41 -28.52 2.79
C ALA A 33 9.18 -27.75 1.69
N ARG A 34 9.51 -28.40 0.59
CA ARG A 34 10.13 -27.73 -0.58
C ARG A 34 9.18 -26.73 -1.22
N PHE A 35 7.90 -27.09 -1.41
CA PHE A 35 6.90 -26.16 -1.91
C PHE A 35 6.71 -24.96 -0.98
N MET A 36 6.61 -25.19 0.33
CA MET A 36 6.53 -24.11 1.32
C MET A 36 7.72 -23.15 1.24
N LYS A 37 8.95 -23.70 1.11
CA LYS A 37 10.15 -22.87 0.93
C LYS A 37 10.07 -22.02 -0.35
N THR A 38 9.68 -22.63 -1.48
CA THR A 38 9.54 -21.91 -2.76
C THR A 38 8.44 -20.85 -2.67
N THR A 39 7.29 -21.18 -2.08
CA THR A 39 6.20 -20.23 -1.86
C THR A 39 6.65 -19.07 -0.98
N ALA A 40 7.36 -19.33 0.11
CA ALA A 40 7.88 -18.26 0.98
C ALA A 40 8.88 -17.36 0.25
N ALA A 41 9.77 -17.93 -0.57
CA ALA A 41 10.72 -17.17 -1.40
C ALA A 41 9.99 -16.28 -2.42
N ASN A 42 9.00 -16.84 -3.14
CA ASN A 42 8.20 -16.10 -4.11
C ASN A 42 7.36 -14.99 -3.43
N SER A 43 6.81 -15.27 -2.26
CA SER A 43 6.05 -14.27 -1.48
C SER A 43 6.95 -13.13 -1.03
N TYR A 44 8.17 -13.42 -0.60
CA TYR A 44 9.15 -12.40 -0.23
C TYR A 44 9.53 -11.52 -1.44
N GLU A 45 9.87 -12.15 -2.56
CA GLU A 45 10.21 -11.43 -3.80
C GLU A 45 9.05 -10.54 -4.28
N SER A 46 7.83 -11.09 -4.27
CA SER A 46 6.61 -10.34 -4.59
C SER A 46 6.39 -9.18 -3.62
N GLY A 47 6.61 -9.38 -2.33
CA GLY A 47 6.53 -8.34 -1.31
C GLY A 47 7.52 -7.20 -1.57
N VAL A 48 8.78 -7.52 -1.87
CA VAL A 48 9.81 -6.53 -2.21
C VAL A 48 9.45 -5.75 -3.47
N LYS A 49 8.96 -6.45 -4.50
CA LYS A 49 8.54 -5.81 -5.76
C LYS A 49 7.35 -4.88 -5.54
N ASN A 50 6.35 -5.32 -4.77
CA ASN A 50 5.18 -4.50 -4.44
C ASN A 50 5.58 -3.25 -3.66
N PHE A 51 6.46 -3.39 -2.68
CA PHE A 51 6.98 -2.25 -1.92
C PHE A 51 7.71 -1.24 -2.82
N LYS A 52 8.58 -1.71 -3.71
CA LYS A 52 9.27 -0.83 -4.68
C LYS A 52 8.27 -0.09 -5.58
N ASN A 53 7.26 -0.79 -6.08
CA ASN A 53 6.22 -0.18 -6.92
C ASN A 53 5.40 0.86 -6.16
N GLN A 54 5.06 0.60 -4.89
CA GLN A 54 4.37 1.56 -4.04
C GLN A 54 5.21 2.81 -3.80
N LEU A 55 6.48 2.64 -3.48
CA LEU A 55 7.40 3.76 -3.25
C LEU A 55 7.56 4.61 -4.52
N GLU A 56 7.76 3.97 -5.68
CA GLU A 56 7.86 4.66 -6.97
C GLU A 56 6.57 5.40 -7.33
N SER A 57 5.40 4.81 -7.03
CA SER A 57 4.10 5.46 -7.23
C SER A 57 3.95 6.68 -6.32
N ALA A 58 4.36 6.57 -5.05
CA ALA A 58 4.31 7.67 -4.10
C ALA A 58 5.21 8.86 -4.53
N PHE A 59 6.41 8.59 -5.05
CA PHE A 59 7.26 9.65 -5.60
C PHE A 59 6.65 10.31 -6.84
N ARG A 60 6.08 9.54 -7.76
CA ARG A 60 5.37 10.12 -8.91
C ARG A 60 4.20 10.99 -8.46
N GLN A 61 3.43 10.54 -7.47
CA GLN A 61 2.33 11.33 -6.91
C GLN A 61 2.83 12.63 -6.27
N LEU A 62 3.97 12.59 -5.58
CA LEU A 62 4.59 13.79 -5.02
C LEU A 62 4.95 14.81 -6.11
N ASP A 63 5.55 14.36 -7.21
CA ASP A 63 5.96 15.25 -8.30
C ASP A 63 4.73 15.90 -8.97
N VAL A 64 3.68 15.11 -9.25
CA VAL A 64 2.41 15.62 -9.78
C VAL A 64 1.77 16.64 -8.83
N SER A 65 1.76 16.36 -7.52
CA SER A 65 1.19 17.27 -6.53
C SER A 65 1.99 18.58 -6.41
N ARG A 66 3.31 18.53 -6.54
CA ARG A 66 4.17 19.73 -6.57
C ARG A 66 3.89 20.59 -7.80
N GLU A 67 3.79 19.99 -8.97
CA GLU A 67 3.48 20.70 -10.21
C GLU A 67 2.11 21.37 -10.12
N ARG A 68 1.10 20.63 -9.62
CA ARG A 68 -0.25 21.16 -9.41
C ARG A 68 -0.26 22.34 -8.44
N LEU A 69 0.44 22.23 -7.31
CA LEU A 69 0.53 23.35 -6.35
C LEU A 69 1.23 24.55 -6.98
N SER A 70 2.32 24.35 -7.72
CA SER A 70 3.04 25.40 -8.44
C SER A 70 2.14 26.15 -9.42
N TYR A 71 1.31 25.43 -10.18
CA TYR A 71 0.31 26.06 -11.06
C TYR A 71 -0.65 26.97 -10.28
N TYR A 72 -1.21 26.52 -9.18
CA TYR A 72 -2.13 27.33 -8.40
C TYR A 72 -1.44 28.54 -7.76
N GLN A 73 -0.19 28.41 -7.32
CA GLN A 73 0.57 29.52 -6.74
C GLN A 73 0.93 30.59 -7.77
N ASN A 74 1.30 30.21 -8.96
CA ASN A 74 1.79 31.12 -9.98
C ASN A 74 0.66 31.71 -10.84
N ASP A 75 -0.27 30.87 -11.29
CA ASP A 75 -1.28 31.24 -12.29
C ASP A 75 -2.72 31.17 -11.74
N GLY A 76 -3.06 30.17 -10.95
CA GLY A 76 -4.42 29.93 -10.51
C GLY A 76 -5.00 31.11 -9.71
N PHE A 77 -4.25 31.65 -8.75
CA PHE A 77 -4.67 32.81 -7.96
C PHE A 77 -4.80 34.09 -8.79
N LYS A 78 -3.85 34.34 -9.67
CA LYS A 78 -3.89 35.53 -10.56
C LYS A 78 -5.09 35.45 -11.49
N ASN A 79 -5.34 34.27 -12.06
CA ASN A 79 -6.48 34.06 -12.94
C ASN A 79 -7.81 34.21 -12.19
N ALA A 80 -7.92 33.64 -10.98
CA ALA A 80 -9.12 33.81 -10.15
C ALA A 80 -9.36 35.30 -9.83
N GLY A 81 -8.33 36.08 -9.48
CA GLY A 81 -8.44 37.53 -9.23
C GLY A 81 -8.92 38.27 -10.46
N ARG A 82 -8.32 38.02 -11.63
CA ARG A 82 -8.73 38.63 -12.90
C ARG A 82 -10.16 38.32 -13.30
N VAL A 83 -10.60 37.05 -13.11
CA VAL A 83 -11.99 36.68 -13.39
C VAL A 83 -12.95 37.51 -12.51
N VAL A 84 -12.65 37.67 -11.22
CA VAL A 84 -13.46 38.48 -10.29
C VAL A 84 -13.51 39.94 -10.74
N GLU A 85 -12.36 40.53 -11.06
CA GLU A 85 -12.26 41.93 -11.50
C GLU A 85 -13.07 42.16 -12.79
N ILE A 86 -12.88 41.33 -13.79
CA ILE A 86 -13.59 41.44 -15.08
C ILE A 86 -15.09 41.22 -14.88
N ALA A 87 -15.48 40.20 -14.14
CA ALA A 87 -16.88 39.90 -13.88
C ALA A 87 -17.61 41.06 -13.20
N ASN A 88 -16.96 41.68 -12.18
CA ASN A 88 -17.51 42.83 -11.49
C ASN A 88 -17.63 44.05 -12.43
N ALA A 89 -16.62 44.37 -13.24
CA ALA A 89 -16.66 45.45 -14.18
C ALA A 89 -17.78 45.24 -15.22
N GLN A 90 -17.85 44.08 -15.83
CA GLN A 90 -18.89 43.79 -16.83
C GLN A 90 -20.30 43.81 -16.25
N PHE A 91 -20.49 43.32 -15.04
CA PHE A 91 -21.77 43.37 -14.35
C PHE A 91 -22.19 44.81 -14.03
N THR A 92 -21.24 45.63 -13.51
CA THR A 92 -21.50 47.05 -13.20
C THR A 92 -21.84 47.87 -14.46
N ASN A 93 -21.20 47.55 -15.58
CA ASN A 93 -21.47 48.16 -16.87
C ASN A 93 -22.75 47.66 -17.55
N GLY A 94 -23.42 46.66 -17.01
CA GLY A 94 -24.58 46.03 -17.62
C GLY A 94 -24.29 45.15 -18.83
N GLU A 95 -23.03 44.77 -19.04
CA GLU A 95 -22.56 43.90 -20.16
C GLU A 95 -22.92 42.44 -19.97
N ILE A 96 -23.03 41.99 -18.71
CA ILE A 96 -23.45 40.66 -18.32
C ILE A 96 -24.61 40.72 -17.31
N ASN A 97 -25.44 39.68 -17.33
CA ASN A 97 -26.53 39.56 -16.39
C ASN A 97 -26.09 38.91 -15.07
N TYR A 98 -26.98 38.92 -14.05
CA TYR A 98 -26.70 38.37 -12.73
C TYR A 98 -26.29 36.89 -12.76
N LEU A 99 -26.91 36.08 -13.64
CA LEU A 99 -26.59 34.66 -13.76
C LEU A 99 -25.17 34.44 -14.29
N GLU A 100 -24.81 35.19 -15.34
CA GLU A 100 -23.45 35.13 -15.92
C GLU A 100 -22.40 35.59 -14.90
N TRP A 101 -22.67 36.67 -14.18
CA TRP A 101 -21.80 37.13 -13.07
C TRP A 101 -21.62 36.05 -12.02
N THR A 102 -22.72 35.41 -11.57
CA THR A 102 -22.67 34.35 -10.56
C THR A 102 -21.83 33.16 -11.04
N MET A 103 -21.96 32.77 -12.33
CA MET A 103 -21.15 31.70 -12.90
C MET A 103 -19.66 32.04 -12.92
N LEU A 104 -19.28 33.26 -13.27
CA LEU A 104 -17.88 33.72 -13.24
C LEU A 104 -17.33 33.75 -11.82
N MET A 105 -18.10 34.22 -10.84
CA MET A 105 -17.72 34.21 -9.43
C MET A 105 -17.55 32.79 -8.89
N ASN A 106 -18.42 31.86 -9.30
CA ASN A 106 -18.26 30.45 -8.94
C ASN A 106 -16.99 29.84 -9.54
N ASN A 107 -16.68 30.15 -10.81
CA ASN A 107 -15.45 29.68 -11.44
C ASN A 107 -14.18 30.22 -10.70
N ALA A 108 -14.19 31.48 -10.31
CA ALA A 108 -13.11 32.06 -9.51
C ALA A 108 -12.97 31.38 -8.13
N THR A 109 -14.08 31.01 -7.52
CA THR A 109 -14.11 30.27 -6.25
C THR A 109 -13.52 28.87 -6.41
N VAL A 110 -13.90 28.15 -7.48
CA VAL A 110 -13.32 26.83 -7.79
C VAL A 110 -11.80 26.90 -7.96
N LEU A 111 -11.27 27.92 -8.63
CA LEU A 111 -9.83 28.12 -8.75
C LEU A 111 -9.15 28.36 -7.38
N ARG A 112 -9.80 29.07 -6.47
CA ARG A 112 -9.28 29.32 -5.11
C ARG A 112 -9.32 28.08 -4.23
N THR A 113 -10.41 27.31 -4.28
CA THR A 113 -10.51 26.05 -3.52
C THR A 113 -9.54 25.01 -4.04
N GLY A 114 -9.30 24.96 -5.35
CA GLY A 114 -8.31 24.08 -5.96
C GLY A 114 -6.88 24.23 -5.42
N TYR A 115 -6.53 25.42 -4.94
CA TYR A 115 -5.26 25.61 -4.23
C TYR A 115 -5.23 24.84 -2.90
N ALA A 116 -6.30 24.93 -2.11
CA ALA A 116 -6.37 24.21 -0.83
C ALA A 116 -6.29 22.69 -1.05
N ASP A 117 -6.96 22.20 -2.10
CA ASP A 117 -6.90 20.79 -2.49
C ASP A 117 -5.47 20.40 -2.90
N ALA A 118 -4.78 21.23 -3.67
CA ALA A 118 -3.40 20.98 -4.09
C ALA A 118 -2.42 20.94 -2.89
N VAL A 119 -2.61 21.80 -1.90
CA VAL A 119 -1.83 21.76 -0.63
C VAL A 119 -2.11 20.46 0.13
N TYR A 120 -3.36 20.06 0.22
CA TYR A 120 -3.75 18.82 0.87
C TYR A 120 -3.13 17.59 0.18
N GLU A 121 -3.21 17.52 -1.15
CA GLU A 121 -2.63 16.42 -1.93
C GLU A 121 -1.11 16.34 -1.77
N LEU A 122 -0.41 17.47 -1.79
CA LEU A 122 1.03 17.50 -1.56
C LEU A 122 1.41 16.97 -0.18
N ASN A 123 0.70 17.46 0.86
CA ASN A 123 0.95 17.00 2.23
C ASN A 123 0.67 15.50 2.39
N SER A 124 -0.40 15.01 1.77
CA SER A 124 -0.75 13.58 1.77
C SER A 124 0.33 12.73 1.12
N ALA A 125 0.86 13.16 -0.03
CA ALA A 125 1.96 12.46 -0.71
C ALA A 125 3.25 12.44 0.13
N ILE A 126 3.58 13.53 0.82
CA ILE A 126 4.73 13.60 1.73
C ILE A 126 4.56 12.62 2.91
N ILE A 127 3.36 12.58 3.50
CA ILE A 127 3.05 11.68 4.62
C ILE A 127 3.17 10.23 4.18
N GLU A 128 2.67 9.87 3.01
CA GLU A 128 2.75 8.52 2.46
C GLU A 128 4.21 8.08 2.26
N ILE A 129 5.05 8.95 1.67
CA ILE A 129 6.49 8.63 1.51
C ILE A 129 7.16 8.45 2.87
N ASN A 130 6.89 9.33 3.84
CA ASN A 130 7.44 9.20 5.18
C ASN A 130 6.99 7.89 5.83
N TYR A 131 5.74 7.52 5.70
CA TYR A 131 5.22 6.24 6.22
C TYR A 131 5.93 5.03 5.59
N LEU A 132 6.18 5.05 4.28
CA LEU A 132 6.87 3.97 3.58
C LEU A 132 8.37 3.89 3.92
N THR A 133 9.01 5.01 4.26
CA THR A 133 10.46 5.08 4.47
C THR A 133 10.90 5.01 5.93
N THR A 134 9.99 5.23 6.89
CA THR A 134 10.31 5.28 8.34
C THR A 134 10.13 3.91 9.03
N LYS A 135 9.74 2.86 8.29
CA LYS A 135 9.74 1.48 8.77
C LYS A 135 11.06 0.80 8.44
#